data_cb713fbb77a8ccc96478bd487aa8eace
#
_entry.id   cb713fbb77a8ccc96478bd487aa8eace
#
_cell.length_a   1.000
_cell.length_b   1.000
_cell.length_c   1.000
_cell.angle_alpha   90.00
_cell.angle_beta   90.00
_cell.angle_gamma   90.00
#
_symmetry.space_group_name_H-M   'P 1'
#
loop_
_entity.id
_entity.type
_entity.pdbx_description
1 polymer ?
#
loop_
_entity_poly.entity_id
_entity_poly.type
_entity_poly.pdbx_seq_one_letter_code
_entity_poly.pdbx_strand_id
1 'polypeptide(L)'
;PYTKSLIFAFLCLALTSLINLVLPLIVRNMINAVIVLKDSEVLDGLAWDLIIIIGLQAVFAVTHNYIFGFVGHRMTTDFRVEFFSHIQSLSLRFFQERRVGEILSRMSNDITVIENALVTIPVALLRQSITLLGAMTIILYLNWKLTGLILLILPPLMIFARVFGRRLKMFSAKLQDELAQAVVVLEEVISSIKIVKSFTREPYERDRFQGKIETAFERAVDKLKVSSFFGPFILGLTFLVSASLIWYGGYQVMQGATTPGELAAFFLYALIIAGPIGTFIRLYTQIQEASGSIHRVYEILDTQPLIQNPDNPIAIGNLEGRIQFDNVTFGYRETAEVIHDVSLDILPGQTAALVGPSGAGKSTLIKLLFRFFDPSTGTIRLDGHDIRTLDRKSFLSQIALVPQETLLFGGTVKENILYGKLDATDTELKEAAQKANAHEFIVGMEKGYNTVVGEKGAKLSGGERQRIAIARAILKDPKILVLDEATSSLDNRSESLIQDALETLMFERTTFIIAHRLSTIHKADQII
;
A
#
# COMPACT_ATOMS: atom_id res chain seq x y z
N PRO A 1 10.96 -12.05 -16.53
CA PRO A 1 12.37 -11.66 -16.60
C PRO A 1 13.25 -12.44 -15.61
N TYR A 2 12.73 -12.80 -14.40
CA TYR A 2 13.51 -13.38 -13.29
C TYR A 2 13.55 -14.91 -13.24
N THR A 3 12.94 -15.63 -14.18
CA THR A 3 12.74 -17.08 -14.13
C THR A 3 14.05 -17.87 -13.99
N LYS A 4 15.11 -17.48 -14.70
CA LYS A 4 16.42 -18.17 -14.62
C LYS A 4 17.05 -18.05 -13.23
N SER A 5 17.03 -16.85 -12.66
CA SER A 5 17.54 -16.59 -11.31
C SER A 5 16.76 -17.34 -10.24
N LEU A 6 15.42 -17.41 -10.39
CA LEU A 6 14.55 -18.17 -9.47
C LEU A 6 14.83 -19.68 -9.56
N ILE A 7 14.96 -20.25 -10.77
CA ILE A 7 15.30 -21.69 -10.91
C ILE A 7 16.64 -21.99 -10.24
N PHE A 8 17.66 -21.16 -10.45
CA PHE A 8 18.96 -21.33 -9.79
C PHE A 8 18.86 -21.23 -8.27
N ALA A 9 18.09 -20.26 -7.76
CA ALA A 9 17.85 -20.13 -6.32
C ALA A 9 17.12 -21.34 -5.72
N PHE A 10 16.12 -21.89 -6.42
CA PHE A 10 15.42 -23.12 -6.00
C PHE A 10 16.35 -24.35 -5.99
N LEU A 11 17.26 -24.46 -6.95
CA LEU A 11 18.27 -25.50 -6.94
C LEU A 11 19.22 -25.38 -5.74
N CYS A 12 19.72 -24.17 -5.46
CA CYS A 12 20.55 -23.90 -4.28
C CYS A 12 19.80 -24.20 -2.97
N LEU A 13 18.50 -23.86 -2.89
CA LEU A 13 17.64 -24.16 -1.76
C LEU A 13 17.46 -25.67 -1.55
N ALA A 14 17.22 -26.42 -2.63
CA ALA A 14 17.10 -27.86 -2.58
C ALA A 14 18.39 -28.51 -2.11
N LEU A 15 19.55 -28.08 -2.65
CA LEU A 15 20.87 -28.56 -2.20
C LEU A 15 21.11 -28.24 -0.73
N THR A 16 20.84 -27.03 -0.28
CA THR A 16 20.94 -26.65 1.15
C THR A 16 20.08 -27.54 2.02
N SER A 17 18.85 -27.84 1.60
CA SER A 17 17.92 -28.68 2.34
C SER A 17 18.38 -30.15 2.40
N LEU A 18 18.92 -30.68 1.31
CA LEU A 18 19.47 -32.03 1.24
C LEU A 18 20.75 -32.14 2.09
N ILE A 19 21.64 -31.16 2.01
CA ILE A 19 22.85 -31.11 2.86
C ILE A 19 22.49 -31.13 4.35
N ASN A 20 21.44 -30.37 4.73
CA ASN A 20 20.97 -30.36 6.13
C ASN A 20 20.51 -31.73 6.61
N LEU A 21 20.02 -32.61 5.74
CA LEU A 21 19.65 -33.98 6.06
C LEU A 21 20.87 -34.90 6.22
N VAL A 22 22.03 -34.56 5.68
CA VAL A 22 23.27 -35.37 5.82
C VAL A 22 23.94 -35.13 7.17
N LEU A 23 23.79 -33.94 7.78
CA LEU A 23 24.47 -33.60 9.03
C LEU A 23 24.26 -34.62 10.17
N PRO A 24 23.04 -35.09 10.50
CA PRO A 24 22.85 -36.08 11.53
C PRO A 24 23.51 -37.45 11.20
N LEU A 25 23.68 -37.81 9.92
CA LEU A 25 24.38 -39.04 9.52
C LEU A 25 25.88 -38.94 9.76
N ILE A 26 26.47 -37.76 9.56
CA ILE A 26 27.89 -37.52 9.91
C ILE A 26 28.06 -37.63 11.42
N VAL A 27 27.19 -37.00 12.21
CA VAL A 27 27.20 -37.10 13.68
C VAL A 27 27.06 -38.56 14.13
N ARG A 28 26.19 -39.36 13.50
CA ARG A 28 26.10 -40.83 13.72
C ARG A 28 27.45 -41.49 13.55
N ASN A 29 28.12 -41.24 12.43
CA ASN A 29 29.40 -41.87 12.12
C ASN A 29 30.51 -41.42 13.08
N MET A 30 30.54 -40.14 13.47
CA MET A 30 31.47 -39.62 14.47
C MET A 30 31.28 -40.30 15.84
N ILE A 31 30.05 -40.43 16.32
CA ILE A 31 29.75 -41.11 17.59
C ILE A 31 30.19 -42.59 17.53
N ASN A 32 29.91 -43.26 16.42
CA ASN A 32 30.33 -44.64 16.24
C ASN A 32 31.86 -44.77 16.13
N ALA A 33 32.57 -43.83 15.51
CA ALA A 33 34.05 -43.81 15.48
C ALA A 33 34.64 -43.72 16.89
N VAL A 34 34.04 -42.92 17.77
CA VAL A 34 34.52 -42.78 19.18
C VAL A 34 34.14 -43.96 20.03
N ILE A 35 32.89 -44.42 20.02
CA ILE A 35 32.36 -45.40 20.99
C ILE A 35 32.60 -46.85 20.51
N VAL A 36 32.39 -47.12 19.23
CA VAL A 36 32.41 -48.48 18.67
C VAL A 36 33.78 -48.81 18.09
N LEU A 37 34.32 -47.95 17.21
CA LEU A 37 35.57 -48.20 16.49
C LEU A 37 36.81 -47.82 17.32
N LYS A 38 36.70 -46.78 18.15
CA LYS A 38 37.79 -46.17 18.93
C LYS A 38 38.95 -45.73 18.02
N ASP A 39 38.63 -45.19 16.84
CA ASP A 39 39.57 -44.81 15.81
C ASP A 39 39.58 -43.27 15.66
N SER A 40 40.71 -42.66 16.00
CA SER A 40 40.91 -41.21 15.91
C SER A 40 41.10 -40.73 14.49
N GLU A 41 41.68 -41.51 13.57
CA GLU A 41 41.89 -41.09 12.19
C GLU A 41 40.56 -40.98 11.46
N VAL A 42 39.64 -41.92 11.68
CA VAL A 42 38.26 -41.84 11.14
C VAL A 42 37.52 -40.65 11.73
N LEU A 43 37.69 -40.35 13.02
CA LEU A 43 37.06 -39.20 13.65
C LEU A 43 37.55 -37.89 13.04
N ASP A 44 38.87 -37.73 12.86
CA ASP A 44 39.45 -36.51 12.27
C ASP A 44 39.00 -36.32 10.83
N GLY A 45 38.93 -37.38 10.02
CA GLY A 45 38.37 -37.33 8.66
C GLY A 45 36.91 -36.84 8.63
N LEU A 46 36.06 -37.40 9.49
CA LEU A 46 34.64 -37.00 9.59
C LEU A 46 34.47 -35.55 10.10
N ALA A 47 35.39 -35.06 10.94
CA ALA A 47 35.38 -33.67 11.40
C ALA A 47 35.70 -32.70 10.23
N TRP A 48 36.64 -33.03 9.37
CA TRP A 48 36.90 -32.25 8.15
C TRP A 48 35.74 -32.30 7.18
N ASP A 49 35.12 -33.47 6.97
CA ASP A 49 33.91 -33.59 6.14
C ASP A 49 32.78 -32.71 6.65
N LEU A 50 32.57 -32.66 7.96
CA LEU A 50 31.56 -31.80 8.60
C LEU A 50 31.84 -30.33 8.33
N ILE A 51 33.09 -29.85 8.48
CA ILE A 51 33.48 -28.46 8.23
C ILE A 51 33.24 -28.10 6.77
N ILE A 52 33.64 -28.97 5.83
CA ILE A 52 33.46 -28.74 4.38
C ILE A 52 31.98 -28.67 4.03
N ILE A 53 31.18 -29.59 4.56
CA ILE A 53 29.75 -29.66 4.29
C ILE A 53 29.02 -28.44 4.85
N ILE A 54 29.36 -27.99 6.07
CA ILE A 54 28.81 -26.76 6.66
C ILE A 54 29.22 -25.53 5.83
N GLY A 55 30.47 -25.46 5.38
CA GLY A 55 30.94 -24.38 4.51
C GLY A 55 30.17 -24.33 3.18
N LEU A 56 29.99 -25.49 2.55
CA LEU A 56 29.23 -25.59 1.29
C LEU A 56 27.73 -25.21 1.49
N GLN A 57 27.15 -25.70 2.60
CA GLN A 57 25.77 -25.33 2.98
C GLN A 57 25.62 -23.82 3.16
N ALA A 58 26.58 -23.17 3.83
CA ALA A 58 26.56 -21.73 4.05
C ALA A 58 26.60 -20.95 2.72
N VAL A 59 27.44 -21.37 1.77
CA VAL A 59 27.51 -20.75 0.44
C VAL A 59 26.17 -20.84 -0.31
N PHE A 60 25.57 -22.01 -0.37
CA PHE A 60 24.26 -22.20 -1.02
C PHE A 60 23.15 -21.44 -0.28
N ALA A 61 23.20 -21.40 1.07
CA ALA A 61 22.22 -20.68 1.88
C ALA A 61 22.29 -19.15 1.63
N VAL A 62 23.49 -18.57 1.62
CA VAL A 62 23.69 -17.16 1.30
C VAL A 62 23.19 -16.85 -0.12
N THR A 63 23.59 -17.70 -1.07
CA THR A 63 23.23 -17.51 -2.49
C THR A 63 21.72 -17.50 -2.72
N HIS A 64 21.01 -18.53 -2.25
CA HIS A 64 19.56 -18.58 -2.46
C HIS A 64 18.81 -17.49 -1.70
N ASN A 65 19.22 -17.17 -0.44
CA ASN A 65 18.58 -16.10 0.33
C ASN A 65 18.76 -14.73 -0.35
N TYR A 66 19.97 -14.45 -0.87
CA TYR A 66 20.22 -13.20 -1.59
C TYR A 66 19.38 -13.09 -2.86
N ILE A 67 19.34 -14.13 -3.68
CA ILE A 67 18.59 -14.12 -4.95
C ILE A 67 17.09 -13.99 -4.70
N PHE A 68 16.53 -14.76 -3.76
CA PHE A 68 15.10 -14.64 -3.43
C PHE A 68 14.75 -13.26 -2.88
N GLY A 69 15.60 -12.71 -1.98
CA GLY A 69 15.41 -11.35 -1.46
C GLY A 69 15.46 -10.29 -2.56
N PHE A 70 16.49 -10.34 -3.41
CA PHE A 70 16.65 -9.39 -4.52
C PHE A 70 15.47 -9.44 -5.50
N VAL A 71 15.10 -10.64 -5.95
CA VAL A 71 13.98 -10.81 -6.89
C VAL A 71 12.66 -10.38 -6.25
N GLY A 72 12.44 -10.71 -4.98
CA GLY A 72 11.24 -10.32 -4.25
C GLY A 72 11.08 -8.80 -4.18
N HIS A 73 12.11 -8.09 -3.71
CA HIS A 73 12.08 -6.63 -3.63
C HIS A 73 11.93 -5.97 -5.00
N ARG A 74 12.56 -6.54 -6.04
CA ARG A 74 12.41 -5.99 -7.39
C ARG A 74 11.00 -6.17 -7.95
N MET A 75 10.43 -7.36 -7.79
CA MET A 75 9.03 -7.63 -8.18
C MET A 75 8.05 -6.69 -7.46
N THR A 76 8.26 -6.47 -6.17
CA THR A 76 7.45 -5.54 -5.37
C THR A 76 7.57 -4.10 -5.87
N THR A 77 8.79 -3.68 -6.22
CA THR A 77 9.02 -2.34 -6.78
C THR A 77 8.27 -2.17 -8.10
N ASP A 78 8.42 -3.13 -9.01
CA ASP A 78 7.74 -3.11 -10.31
C ASP A 78 6.20 -3.10 -10.13
N PHE A 79 5.69 -3.92 -9.21
CA PHE A 79 4.26 -3.99 -8.91
C PHE A 79 3.70 -2.71 -8.28
N ARG A 80 4.46 -2.07 -7.37
CA ARG A 80 4.05 -0.77 -6.80
C ARG A 80 3.98 0.33 -7.85
N VAL A 81 4.93 0.36 -8.79
CA VAL A 81 4.93 1.33 -9.89
C VAL A 81 3.72 1.10 -10.80
N GLU A 82 3.44 -0.16 -11.17
CA GLU A 82 2.28 -0.52 -11.99
C GLU A 82 0.96 -0.16 -11.29
N PHE A 83 0.82 -0.53 -10.02
CA PHE A 83 -0.36 -0.21 -9.21
C PHE A 83 -0.58 1.30 -9.09
N PHE A 84 0.49 2.07 -8.84
CA PHE A 84 0.43 3.53 -8.77
C PHE A 84 0.02 4.14 -10.11
N SER A 85 0.60 3.66 -11.22
CA SER A 85 0.26 4.12 -12.57
C SER A 85 -1.20 3.80 -12.90
N HIS A 86 -1.68 2.62 -12.51
CA HIS A 86 -3.08 2.24 -12.72
C HIS A 86 -4.04 3.14 -11.91
N ILE A 87 -3.76 3.37 -10.62
CA ILE A 87 -4.57 4.28 -9.80
C ILE A 87 -4.67 5.67 -10.45
N GLN A 88 -3.57 6.21 -10.97
CA GLN A 88 -3.59 7.52 -11.65
C GLN A 88 -4.45 7.54 -12.91
N SER A 89 -4.66 6.40 -13.56
CA SER A 89 -5.52 6.29 -14.75
C SER A 89 -7.01 6.26 -14.41
N LEU A 90 -7.37 5.96 -13.17
CA LEU A 90 -8.77 5.83 -12.76
C LEU A 90 -9.51 7.16 -12.75
N SER A 91 -10.84 7.12 -12.94
CA SER A 91 -11.70 8.28 -12.98
C SER A 91 -11.85 8.95 -11.60
N LEU A 92 -12.21 10.25 -11.59
CA LEU A 92 -12.44 11.00 -10.36
C LEU A 92 -13.50 10.37 -9.46
N ARG A 93 -14.50 9.67 -10.03
CA ARG A 93 -15.53 8.95 -9.30
C ARG A 93 -14.95 7.91 -8.35
N PHE A 94 -13.93 7.17 -8.78
CA PHE A 94 -13.26 6.18 -7.94
C PHE A 94 -12.70 6.79 -6.65
N PHE A 95 -12.08 8.00 -6.74
CA PHE A 95 -11.51 8.70 -5.59
C PHE A 95 -12.57 9.34 -4.68
N GLN A 96 -13.75 9.65 -5.22
CA GLN A 96 -14.87 10.19 -4.43
C GLN A 96 -15.61 9.11 -3.63
N GLU A 97 -15.67 7.88 -4.15
CA GLU A 97 -16.35 6.75 -3.52
C GLU A 97 -15.48 6.01 -2.50
N ARG A 98 -14.15 6.18 -2.54
CA ARG A 98 -13.21 5.47 -1.67
C ARG A 98 -12.39 6.43 -0.80
N ARG A 99 -12.06 5.97 0.41
CA ARG A 99 -11.21 6.74 1.32
C ARG A 99 -9.75 6.66 0.90
N VAL A 100 -9.04 7.78 0.94
CA VAL A 100 -7.60 7.84 0.64
C VAL A 100 -6.79 6.86 1.49
N GLY A 101 -7.12 6.74 2.80
CA GLY A 101 -6.46 5.79 3.70
C GLY A 101 -6.62 4.32 3.28
N GLU A 102 -7.73 3.97 2.64
CA GLU A 102 -7.92 2.63 2.08
C GLU A 102 -6.93 2.36 0.95
N ILE A 103 -6.82 3.28 -0.02
CA ILE A 103 -5.90 3.16 -1.15
C ILE A 103 -4.44 3.08 -0.66
N LEU A 104 -4.06 3.92 0.30
CA LEU A 104 -2.72 3.89 0.92
C LEU A 104 -2.44 2.57 1.63
N SER A 105 -3.43 2.00 2.32
CA SER A 105 -3.30 0.68 2.97
C SER A 105 -3.10 -0.45 1.94
N ARG A 106 -3.80 -0.41 0.79
CA ARG A 106 -3.58 -1.37 -0.30
C ARG A 106 -2.14 -1.29 -0.82
N MET A 107 -1.65 -0.08 -1.07
CA MET A 107 -0.32 0.16 -1.62
C MET A 107 0.81 -0.21 -0.66
N SER A 108 0.65 0.03 0.64
CA SER A 108 1.70 -0.23 1.64
C SER A 108 1.62 -1.62 2.24
N ASN A 109 0.46 -2.01 2.77
CA ASN A 109 0.32 -3.24 3.54
C ASN A 109 0.00 -4.45 2.65
N ASP A 110 -1.05 -4.36 1.81
CA ASP A 110 -1.50 -5.51 1.02
C ASP A 110 -0.45 -5.95 0.00
N ILE A 111 0.24 -5.02 -0.67
CA ILE A 111 1.35 -5.36 -1.58
C ILE A 111 2.50 -6.04 -0.84
N THR A 112 2.81 -5.62 0.40
CA THR A 112 3.85 -6.29 1.21
C THR A 112 3.44 -7.70 1.62
N VAL A 113 2.16 -7.93 1.93
CA VAL A 113 1.64 -9.29 2.20
C VAL A 113 1.75 -10.16 0.94
N ILE A 114 1.44 -9.62 -0.24
CA ILE A 114 1.59 -10.32 -1.52
C ILE A 114 3.06 -10.66 -1.80
N GLU A 115 4.00 -9.73 -1.57
CA GLU A 115 5.44 -9.97 -1.69
C GLU A 115 5.88 -11.15 -0.83
N ASN A 116 5.53 -11.11 0.46
CA ASN A 116 5.85 -12.20 1.39
C ASN A 116 5.27 -13.53 0.94
N ALA A 117 4.07 -13.52 0.38
CA ALA A 117 3.43 -14.72 -0.14
C ALA A 117 4.15 -15.29 -1.37
N LEU A 118 4.56 -14.45 -2.30
CA LEU A 118 5.21 -14.88 -3.53
C LEU A 118 6.64 -15.40 -3.32
N VAL A 119 7.37 -14.84 -2.33
CA VAL A 119 8.77 -15.20 -2.07
C VAL A 119 8.89 -16.20 -0.92
N THR A 120 8.32 -15.88 0.24
CA THR A 120 8.55 -16.65 1.48
C THR A 120 7.80 -17.97 1.49
N ILE A 121 6.55 -18.02 0.98
CA ILE A 121 5.72 -19.22 1.03
C ILE A 121 6.30 -20.35 0.15
N PRO A 122 6.61 -20.15 -1.16
CA PRO A 122 7.16 -21.22 -1.99
C PRO A 122 8.50 -21.74 -1.49
N VAL A 123 9.38 -20.83 -1.01
CA VAL A 123 10.68 -21.18 -0.43
C VAL A 123 10.51 -22.04 0.82
N ALA A 124 9.63 -21.63 1.73
CA ALA A 124 9.37 -22.37 2.96
C ALA A 124 8.67 -23.71 2.69
N LEU A 125 7.69 -23.75 1.75
CA LEU A 125 7.02 -24.99 1.34
C LEU A 125 8.05 -26.01 0.82
N LEU A 126 8.89 -25.61 -0.12
CA LEU A 126 9.89 -26.52 -0.70
C LEU A 126 10.89 -27.00 0.37
N ARG A 127 11.46 -26.07 1.14
CA ARG A 127 12.41 -26.41 2.23
C ARG A 127 11.81 -27.38 3.23
N GLN A 128 10.62 -27.08 3.74
CA GLN A 128 9.98 -27.89 4.77
C GLN A 128 9.51 -29.25 4.23
N SER A 129 9.07 -29.29 2.97
CA SER A 129 8.70 -30.56 2.32
C SER A 129 9.91 -31.48 2.15
N ILE A 130 11.05 -30.96 1.64
CA ILE A 130 12.29 -31.75 1.51
C ILE A 130 12.76 -32.22 2.88
N THR A 131 12.75 -31.34 3.87
CA THR A 131 13.20 -31.66 5.23
C THR A 131 12.30 -32.73 5.87
N LEU A 132 10.98 -32.58 5.80
CA LEU A 132 10.03 -33.52 6.40
C LEU A 132 10.09 -34.90 5.72
N LEU A 133 9.98 -34.91 4.39
CA LEU A 133 9.99 -36.19 3.65
C LEU A 133 11.34 -36.88 3.75
N GLY A 134 12.43 -36.12 3.61
CA GLY A 134 13.78 -36.68 3.73
C GLY A 134 14.08 -37.22 5.13
N ALA A 135 13.81 -36.44 6.18
CA ALA A 135 14.01 -36.88 7.55
C ALA A 135 13.12 -38.08 7.90
N MET A 136 11.83 -38.08 7.47
CA MET A 136 10.93 -39.22 7.70
C MET A 136 11.41 -40.48 7.01
N THR A 137 11.87 -40.40 5.77
CA THR A 137 12.46 -41.54 5.04
C THR A 137 13.69 -42.10 5.77
N ILE A 138 14.58 -41.20 6.22
CA ILE A 138 15.81 -41.63 6.90
C ILE A 138 15.52 -42.30 8.26
N ILE A 139 14.60 -41.76 9.09
CA ILE A 139 14.26 -42.38 10.38
C ILE A 139 13.54 -43.71 10.21
N LEU A 140 12.72 -43.88 9.19
CA LEU A 140 12.10 -45.18 8.85
C LEU A 140 13.15 -46.22 8.48
N TYR A 141 14.16 -45.81 7.70
CA TYR A 141 15.27 -46.69 7.33
C TYR A 141 16.18 -47.04 8.52
N LEU A 142 16.49 -46.04 9.36
CA LEU A 142 17.36 -46.26 10.55
C LEU A 142 16.70 -47.18 11.56
N ASN A 143 15.47 -46.94 11.96
CA ASN A 143 14.75 -47.75 12.93
C ASN A 143 13.23 -47.57 12.82
N TRP A 144 12.55 -48.50 12.13
CA TRP A 144 11.10 -48.43 11.94
C TRP A 144 10.30 -48.59 13.24
N LYS A 145 10.85 -49.29 14.27
CA LYS A 145 10.20 -49.50 15.59
C LYS A 145 10.16 -48.20 16.40
N LEU A 146 11.29 -47.48 16.46
CA LEU A 146 11.35 -46.15 17.09
C LEU A 146 10.49 -45.12 16.33
N THR A 147 10.44 -45.19 15.00
CA THR A 147 9.56 -44.35 14.17
C THR A 147 8.09 -44.62 14.48
N GLY A 148 7.71 -45.89 14.66
CA GLY A 148 6.36 -46.28 15.06
C GLY A 148 5.94 -45.66 16.40
N LEU A 149 6.87 -45.58 17.36
CA LEU A 149 6.63 -44.93 18.66
C LEU A 149 6.36 -43.43 18.51
N ILE A 150 7.11 -42.71 17.66
CA ILE A 150 6.84 -41.30 17.35
C ILE A 150 5.47 -41.15 16.68
N LEU A 151 5.16 -41.97 15.66
CA LEU A 151 3.90 -41.92 14.95
C LEU A 151 2.69 -42.22 15.85
N LEU A 152 2.85 -43.01 16.89
CA LEU A 152 1.80 -43.29 17.87
C LEU A 152 1.47 -42.05 18.74
N ILE A 153 2.46 -41.20 19.01
CA ILE A 153 2.31 -40.02 19.88
C ILE A 153 1.77 -38.81 19.08
N LEU A 154 2.00 -38.77 17.76
CA LEU A 154 1.56 -37.64 16.92
C LEU A 154 0.02 -37.38 16.92
N PRO A 155 -0.88 -38.40 16.78
CA PRO A 155 -2.31 -38.17 16.77
C PRO A 155 -2.87 -37.51 18.05
N PRO A 156 -2.54 -37.99 19.26
CA PRO A 156 -2.94 -37.29 20.50
C PRO A 156 -2.44 -35.87 20.57
N LEU A 157 -1.20 -35.60 20.17
CA LEU A 157 -0.63 -34.26 20.10
C LEU A 157 -1.40 -33.37 19.13
N MET A 158 -1.74 -33.86 17.94
CA MET A 158 -2.51 -33.12 16.93
C MET A 158 -3.93 -32.79 17.44
N ILE A 159 -4.60 -33.72 18.11
CA ILE A 159 -5.93 -33.48 18.70
C ILE A 159 -5.84 -32.38 19.76
N PHE A 160 -4.86 -32.48 20.67
CA PHE A 160 -4.62 -31.48 21.69
C PHE A 160 -4.35 -30.10 21.06
N ALA A 161 -3.40 -30.02 20.12
CA ALA A 161 -3.05 -28.77 19.43
C ALA A 161 -4.28 -28.15 18.70
N ARG A 162 -5.14 -28.99 18.10
CA ARG A 162 -6.36 -28.52 17.43
C ARG A 162 -7.39 -27.95 18.41
N VAL A 163 -7.61 -28.61 19.53
CA VAL A 163 -8.58 -28.16 20.55
C VAL A 163 -8.13 -26.85 21.20
N PHE A 164 -6.90 -26.81 21.68
CA PHE A 164 -6.35 -25.61 22.32
C PHE A 164 -6.12 -24.47 21.31
N GLY A 165 -5.65 -24.76 20.10
CA GLY A 165 -5.45 -23.79 19.04
C GLY A 165 -6.75 -23.09 18.64
N ARG A 166 -7.87 -23.81 18.56
CA ARG A 166 -9.20 -23.22 18.31
C ARG A 166 -9.62 -22.25 19.41
N ARG A 167 -9.41 -22.61 20.68
CA ARG A 167 -9.73 -21.73 21.82
C ARG A 167 -8.85 -20.48 21.80
N LEU A 168 -7.54 -20.65 21.55
CA LEU A 168 -6.59 -19.54 21.47
C LEU A 168 -6.96 -18.58 20.33
N LYS A 169 -7.34 -19.11 19.16
CA LYS A 169 -7.82 -18.30 18.02
C LYS A 169 -9.07 -17.51 18.38
N MET A 170 -10.04 -18.13 19.06
CA MET A 170 -11.28 -17.44 19.47
C MET A 170 -10.98 -16.29 20.46
N PHE A 171 -10.14 -16.50 21.47
CA PHE A 171 -9.77 -15.43 22.41
C PHE A 171 -8.90 -14.35 21.75
N SER A 172 -8.02 -14.71 20.81
CA SER A 172 -7.26 -13.74 20.02
C SER A 172 -8.16 -12.85 19.16
N ALA A 173 -9.19 -13.41 18.53
CA ALA A 173 -10.15 -12.63 17.74
C ALA A 173 -10.90 -11.64 18.64
N LYS A 174 -11.45 -12.10 19.77
CA LYS A 174 -12.13 -11.20 20.72
C LYS A 174 -11.24 -10.07 21.23
N LEU A 175 -9.98 -10.35 21.54
CA LEU A 175 -9.03 -9.32 21.94
C LEU A 175 -8.80 -8.30 20.82
N GLN A 176 -8.63 -8.76 19.58
CA GLN A 176 -8.45 -7.86 18.42
C GLN A 176 -9.67 -6.98 18.17
N ASP A 177 -10.89 -7.54 18.32
CA ASP A 177 -12.12 -6.76 18.17
C ASP A 177 -12.22 -5.63 19.21
N GLU A 178 -11.87 -5.91 20.49
CA GLU A 178 -11.87 -4.88 21.54
C GLU A 178 -10.77 -3.82 21.31
N LEU A 179 -9.57 -4.23 20.89
CA LEU A 179 -8.52 -3.29 20.52
C LEU A 179 -8.91 -2.42 19.32
N ALA A 180 -9.59 -2.97 18.33
CA ALA A 180 -10.11 -2.20 17.21
C ALA A 180 -11.10 -1.12 17.66
N GLN A 181 -12.00 -1.43 18.62
CA GLN A 181 -12.90 -0.43 19.20
C GLN A 181 -12.14 0.68 19.94
N ALA A 182 -11.07 0.35 20.65
CA ALA A 182 -10.23 1.36 21.31
C ALA A 182 -9.52 2.28 20.29
N VAL A 183 -9.06 1.72 19.17
CA VAL A 183 -8.44 2.49 18.06
C VAL A 183 -9.45 3.46 17.44
N VAL A 184 -10.73 3.07 17.27
CA VAL A 184 -11.78 3.97 16.77
C VAL A 184 -11.95 5.17 17.69
N VAL A 185 -11.98 4.97 19.02
CA VAL A 185 -12.04 6.08 19.98
C VAL A 185 -10.82 6.99 19.86
N LEU A 186 -9.63 6.41 19.73
CA LEU A 186 -8.37 7.17 19.57
C LEU A 186 -8.40 8.02 18.29
N GLU A 187 -8.83 7.45 17.16
CA GLU A 187 -8.94 8.14 15.87
C GLU A 187 -9.92 9.33 15.97
N GLU A 188 -11.09 9.12 16.59
CA GLU A 188 -12.09 10.17 16.81
C GLU A 188 -11.53 11.33 17.64
N VAL A 189 -10.88 11.02 18.76
CA VAL A 189 -10.29 12.02 19.68
C VAL A 189 -9.16 12.81 18.99
N ILE A 190 -8.24 12.14 18.29
CA ILE A 190 -7.12 12.80 17.60
C ILE A 190 -7.62 13.67 16.46
N SER A 191 -8.56 13.17 15.66
CA SER A 191 -9.14 13.92 14.54
C SER A 191 -9.87 15.18 15.03
N SER A 192 -10.47 15.10 16.22
CA SER A 192 -11.22 16.20 16.86
C SER A 192 -10.46 16.89 17.98
N ILE A 193 -9.14 16.79 18.03
CA ILE A 193 -8.33 17.24 19.18
C ILE A 193 -8.54 18.72 19.53
N LYS A 194 -8.77 19.58 18.53
CA LYS A 194 -9.08 21.01 18.76
C LYS A 194 -10.36 21.18 19.59
N ILE A 195 -11.39 20.36 19.33
CA ILE A 195 -12.65 20.38 20.07
C ILE A 195 -12.41 19.90 21.50
N VAL A 196 -11.72 18.77 21.68
CA VAL A 196 -11.38 18.23 22.99
C VAL A 196 -10.65 19.28 23.84
N LYS A 197 -9.66 19.96 23.24
CA LYS A 197 -8.89 21.04 23.90
C LYS A 197 -9.72 22.27 24.21
N SER A 198 -10.56 22.71 23.26
CA SER A 198 -11.39 23.92 23.46
C SER A 198 -12.45 23.74 24.54
N PHE A 199 -12.95 22.49 24.73
CA PHE A 199 -13.93 22.19 25.78
C PHE A 199 -13.30 21.60 27.05
N THR A 200 -11.96 21.52 27.15
CA THR A 200 -11.23 20.93 28.28
C THR A 200 -11.72 19.54 28.69
N ARG A 201 -11.97 18.69 27.71
CA ARG A 201 -12.57 17.36 27.92
C ARG A 201 -11.56 16.21 27.90
N GLU A 202 -10.26 16.50 28.07
CA GLU A 202 -9.20 15.47 28.13
C GLU A 202 -9.47 14.39 29.20
N PRO A 203 -9.93 14.73 30.43
CA PRO A 203 -10.23 13.69 31.42
C PRO A 203 -11.36 12.76 30.97
N TYR A 204 -12.43 13.29 30.35
CA TYR A 204 -13.55 12.53 29.85
C TYR A 204 -13.14 11.54 28.75
N GLU A 205 -12.39 12.03 27.77
CA GLU A 205 -11.92 11.16 26.66
C GLU A 205 -10.88 10.13 27.13
N ARG A 206 -10.04 10.48 28.11
CA ARG A 206 -9.15 9.52 28.76
C ARG A 206 -9.93 8.39 29.42
N ASP A 207 -10.96 8.72 30.20
CA ASP A 207 -11.75 7.71 30.93
C ASP A 207 -12.55 6.83 29.95
N ARG A 208 -13.07 7.41 28.84
CA ARG A 208 -13.70 6.68 27.74
C ARG A 208 -12.75 5.69 27.08
N PHE A 209 -11.52 6.12 26.77
CA PHE A 209 -10.48 5.28 26.19
C PHE A 209 -10.02 4.20 27.17
N GLN A 210 -9.82 4.58 28.45
CA GLN A 210 -9.43 3.64 29.51
C GLN A 210 -10.45 2.52 29.67
N GLY A 211 -11.75 2.81 29.64
CA GLY A 211 -12.78 1.78 29.69
C GLY A 211 -12.69 0.76 28.57
N LYS A 212 -12.36 1.20 27.33
CA LYS A 212 -12.17 0.30 26.18
C LYS A 212 -10.89 -0.55 26.33
N ILE A 213 -9.80 0.05 26.77
CA ILE A 213 -8.53 -0.68 26.98
C ILE A 213 -8.65 -1.68 28.14
N GLU A 214 -9.41 -1.37 29.21
CA GLU A 214 -9.64 -2.30 30.32
C GLU A 214 -10.43 -3.54 29.84
N THR A 215 -11.46 -3.35 29.00
CA THR A 215 -12.16 -4.48 28.37
C THR A 215 -11.22 -5.34 27.50
N ALA A 216 -10.35 -4.70 26.71
CA ALA A 216 -9.34 -5.41 25.95
C ALA A 216 -8.34 -6.16 26.85
N PHE A 217 -7.96 -5.58 27.99
CA PHE A 217 -7.10 -6.23 28.99
C PHE A 217 -7.74 -7.49 29.55
N GLU A 218 -9.04 -7.47 29.90
CA GLU A 218 -9.77 -8.67 30.36
C GLU A 218 -9.71 -9.80 29.29
N ARG A 219 -9.90 -9.46 28.02
CA ARG A 219 -9.77 -10.44 26.92
C ARG A 219 -8.33 -10.95 26.75
N ALA A 220 -7.34 -10.06 26.96
CA ALA A 220 -5.93 -10.46 26.97
C ALA A 220 -5.61 -11.45 28.12
N VAL A 221 -6.18 -11.23 29.31
CA VAL A 221 -6.04 -12.15 30.44
C VAL A 221 -6.68 -13.51 30.14
N ASP A 222 -7.86 -13.55 29.50
CA ASP A 222 -8.50 -14.82 29.10
C ASP A 222 -7.63 -15.58 28.08
N LYS A 223 -7.06 -14.88 27.10
CA LYS A 223 -6.09 -15.45 26.16
C LYS A 223 -4.85 -15.96 26.89
N LEU A 224 -4.33 -15.19 27.87
CA LEU A 224 -3.15 -15.54 28.64
C LEU A 224 -3.36 -16.82 29.45
N LYS A 225 -4.52 -16.99 30.10
CA LYS A 225 -4.86 -18.25 30.84
C LYS A 225 -4.70 -19.47 29.95
N VAL A 226 -5.25 -19.42 28.71
CA VAL A 226 -5.15 -20.55 27.77
C VAL A 226 -3.72 -20.73 27.27
N SER A 227 -3.03 -19.67 26.88
CA SER A 227 -1.66 -19.75 26.33
C SER A 227 -0.63 -20.22 27.37
N SER A 228 -0.83 -19.86 28.63
CA SER A 228 0.07 -20.26 29.75
C SER A 228 0.08 -21.77 30.00
N PHE A 229 -1.00 -22.49 29.69
CA PHE A 229 -1.02 -23.96 29.75
C PHE A 229 -0.43 -24.62 28.50
N PHE A 230 -0.56 -23.97 27.34
CA PHE A 230 -0.18 -24.59 26.07
C PHE A 230 1.32 -24.81 25.95
N GLY A 231 2.13 -23.78 26.26
CA GLY A 231 3.59 -23.86 26.15
C GLY A 231 4.22 -24.94 27.03
N PRO A 232 4.01 -24.90 28.38
CA PRO A 232 4.55 -25.91 29.29
C PRO A 232 4.07 -27.35 29.00
N PHE A 233 2.81 -27.51 28.54
CA PHE A 233 2.27 -28.81 28.17
C PHE A 233 3.00 -29.40 26.96
N ILE A 234 3.19 -28.61 25.89
CA ILE A 234 3.94 -29.05 24.71
C ILE A 234 5.40 -29.39 25.07
N LEU A 235 6.03 -28.53 25.90
CA LEU A 235 7.39 -28.79 26.37
C LEU A 235 7.48 -30.10 27.18
N GLY A 236 6.55 -30.31 28.13
CA GLY A 236 6.47 -31.52 28.91
C GLY A 236 6.26 -32.77 28.04
N LEU A 237 5.39 -32.69 27.04
CA LEU A 237 5.18 -33.77 26.09
C LEU A 237 6.43 -34.05 25.24
N THR A 238 7.12 -33.01 24.82
CA THR A 238 8.41 -33.16 24.09
C THR A 238 9.45 -33.86 24.93
N PHE A 239 9.57 -33.52 26.22
CA PHE A 239 10.45 -34.24 27.15
C PHE A 239 10.03 -35.68 27.35
N LEU A 240 8.74 -35.97 27.47
CA LEU A 240 8.23 -37.34 27.60
C LEU A 240 8.57 -38.20 26.38
N VAL A 241 8.37 -37.64 25.15
CA VAL A 241 8.77 -38.30 23.90
C VAL A 241 10.26 -38.55 23.88
N SER A 242 11.07 -37.54 24.20
CA SER A 242 12.52 -37.65 24.24
C SER A 242 13.00 -38.72 25.25
N ALA A 243 12.43 -38.72 26.45
CA ALA A 243 12.74 -39.73 27.47
C ALA A 243 12.36 -41.15 27.03
N SER A 244 11.19 -41.30 26.39
CA SER A 244 10.75 -42.60 25.86
C SER A 244 11.65 -43.13 24.74
N LEU A 245 12.12 -42.23 23.87
CA LEU A 245 13.07 -42.56 22.80
C LEU A 245 14.42 -42.96 23.35
N ILE A 246 14.94 -42.24 24.35
CA ILE A 246 16.22 -42.58 25.01
C ILE A 246 16.09 -43.89 25.75
N TRP A 247 15.01 -44.12 26.50
CA TRP A 247 14.77 -45.33 27.25
C TRP A 247 14.67 -46.57 26.34
N TYR A 248 13.77 -46.55 25.36
CA TYR A 248 13.56 -47.68 24.46
C TYR A 248 14.72 -47.86 23.48
N GLY A 249 15.27 -46.77 22.93
CA GLY A 249 16.46 -46.80 22.08
C GLY A 249 17.71 -47.27 22.82
N GLY A 250 17.92 -46.82 24.06
CA GLY A 250 19.00 -47.31 24.93
C GLY A 250 18.90 -48.80 25.19
N TYR A 251 17.68 -49.33 25.43
CA TYR A 251 17.47 -50.77 25.56
C TYR A 251 17.87 -51.54 24.29
N GLN A 252 17.55 -51.00 23.08
CA GLN A 252 17.98 -51.61 21.81
C GLN A 252 19.50 -51.54 21.61
N VAL A 253 20.16 -50.48 22.07
CA VAL A 253 21.63 -50.37 22.03
C VAL A 253 22.27 -51.44 22.94
N MET A 254 21.72 -51.65 24.14
CA MET A 254 22.22 -52.69 25.06
C MET A 254 22.06 -54.12 24.51
N GLN A 255 21.03 -54.34 23.68
CA GLN A 255 20.81 -55.61 22.98
C GLN A 255 21.64 -55.77 21.70
N GLY A 256 22.41 -54.75 21.29
CA GLY A 256 23.18 -54.76 20.05
C GLY A 256 22.33 -54.63 18.79
N ALA A 257 21.04 -54.29 18.91
CA ALA A 257 20.12 -54.13 17.77
C ALA A 257 20.26 -52.78 17.07
N THR A 258 20.86 -51.77 17.70
CA THR A 258 21.11 -50.44 17.19
C THR A 258 22.42 -49.90 17.75
N THR A 259 23.17 -49.09 17.00
CA THR A 259 24.39 -48.45 17.48
C THR A 259 24.10 -47.17 18.28
N PRO A 260 24.99 -46.72 19.19
CA PRO A 260 24.84 -45.41 19.87
C PRO A 260 24.72 -44.24 18.91
N GLY A 261 25.48 -44.26 17.80
CA GLY A 261 25.41 -43.23 16.77
C GLY A 261 24.07 -43.21 16.03
N GLU A 262 23.46 -44.37 15.73
CA GLU A 262 22.14 -44.47 15.14
C GLU A 262 21.05 -43.87 16.03
N LEU A 263 21.11 -44.15 17.34
CA LEU A 263 20.19 -43.57 18.32
C LEU A 263 20.33 -42.05 18.37
N ALA A 264 21.54 -41.52 18.37
CA ALA A 264 21.81 -40.10 18.37
C ALA A 264 21.29 -39.42 17.07
N ALA A 265 21.56 -40.02 15.90
CA ALA A 265 21.04 -39.50 14.63
C ALA A 265 19.51 -39.53 14.59
N PHE A 266 18.90 -40.62 15.06
CA PHE A 266 17.44 -40.73 15.15
C PHE A 266 16.85 -39.60 16.01
N PHE A 267 17.47 -39.31 17.17
CA PHE A 267 17.04 -38.19 18.03
C PHE A 267 17.17 -36.84 17.34
N LEU A 268 18.27 -36.57 16.63
CA LEU A 268 18.46 -35.34 15.85
C LEU A 268 17.41 -35.20 14.73
N TYR A 269 17.11 -36.28 14.01
CA TYR A 269 16.05 -36.24 13.00
C TYR A 269 14.66 -36.05 13.61
N ALA A 270 14.38 -36.62 14.77
CA ALA A 270 13.12 -36.39 15.48
C ALA A 270 12.93 -34.90 15.83
N LEU A 271 14.00 -34.21 16.23
CA LEU A 271 13.98 -32.74 16.44
C LEU A 271 13.80 -31.97 15.13
N ILE A 272 14.46 -32.39 14.05
CA ILE A 272 14.34 -31.76 12.72
C ILE A 272 12.89 -31.84 12.19
N ILE A 273 12.20 -32.96 12.39
CA ILE A 273 10.82 -33.20 11.95
C ILE A 273 9.81 -32.28 12.66
N ALA A 274 10.07 -31.88 13.89
CA ALA A 274 9.17 -31.05 14.68
C ALA A 274 8.97 -29.63 14.05
N GLY A 275 10.01 -29.06 13.44
CA GLY A 275 10.00 -27.74 12.84
C GLY A 275 9.01 -27.57 11.66
N PRO A 276 9.06 -28.42 10.63
CA PRO A 276 8.15 -28.39 9.48
C PRO A 276 6.67 -28.36 9.86
N ILE A 277 6.24 -29.14 10.84
CA ILE A 277 4.82 -29.22 11.24
C ILE A 277 4.30 -27.86 11.68
N GLY A 278 5.02 -27.17 12.54
CA GLY A 278 4.65 -25.82 12.98
C GLY A 278 4.68 -24.80 11.84
N THR A 279 5.62 -24.95 10.91
CA THR A 279 5.75 -24.06 9.76
C THR A 279 4.60 -24.23 8.77
N PHE A 280 4.16 -25.45 8.45
CA PHE A 280 3.01 -25.67 7.56
C PHE A 280 1.72 -25.04 8.09
N ILE A 281 1.49 -25.11 9.42
CA ILE A 281 0.33 -24.44 10.04
C ILE A 281 0.40 -22.92 9.83
N ARG A 282 1.56 -22.32 10.02
CA ARG A 282 1.79 -20.88 9.80
C ARG A 282 1.64 -20.51 8.33
N LEU A 283 2.20 -21.31 7.41
CA LEU A 283 2.08 -21.08 5.96
C LEU A 283 0.62 -21.11 5.51
N TYR A 284 -0.20 -22.02 6.05
CA TYR A 284 -1.63 -22.03 5.76
C TYR A 284 -2.30 -20.70 6.12
N THR A 285 -1.98 -20.14 7.28
CA THR A 285 -2.52 -18.83 7.70
C THR A 285 -2.03 -17.71 6.78
N GLN A 286 -0.76 -17.70 6.43
CA GLN A 286 -0.18 -16.71 5.52
C GLN A 286 -0.79 -16.78 4.10
N ILE A 287 -1.09 -17.99 3.60
CA ILE A 287 -1.78 -18.16 2.31
C ILE A 287 -3.19 -17.55 2.37
N GLN A 288 -3.93 -17.76 3.46
CA GLN A 288 -5.28 -17.17 3.60
C GLN A 288 -5.22 -15.64 3.66
N GLU A 289 -4.26 -15.08 4.40
CA GLU A 289 -4.04 -13.64 4.47
C GLU A 289 -3.66 -13.05 3.10
N ALA A 290 -2.72 -13.69 2.41
CA ALA A 290 -2.29 -13.30 1.08
C ALA A 290 -3.44 -13.35 0.06
N SER A 291 -4.28 -14.40 0.11
CA SER A 291 -5.46 -14.52 -0.76
C SER A 291 -6.41 -13.34 -0.57
N GLY A 292 -6.65 -12.92 0.69
CA GLY A 292 -7.45 -11.73 0.98
C GLY A 292 -6.82 -10.44 0.41
N SER A 293 -5.52 -10.25 0.59
CA SER A 293 -4.78 -9.07 0.08
C SER A 293 -4.75 -9.04 -1.45
N ILE A 294 -4.52 -10.19 -2.10
CA ILE A 294 -4.57 -10.33 -3.56
C ILE A 294 -5.94 -9.89 -4.08
N HIS A 295 -7.03 -10.43 -3.51
CA HIS A 295 -8.38 -10.07 -3.94
C HIS A 295 -8.63 -8.56 -3.87
N ARG A 296 -8.25 -7.91 -2.75
CA ARG A 296 -8.43 -6.46 -2.56
C ARG A 296 -7.59 -5.60 -3.52
N VAL A 297 -6.37 -6.02 -3.85
CA VAL A 297 -5.50 -5.28 -4.78
C VAL A 297 -5.99 -5.45 -6.21
N TYR A 298 -6.35 -6.67 -6.60
CA TYR A 298 -6.89 -6.94 -7.94
C TYR A 298 -8.25 -6.30 -8.17
N GLU A 299 -9.10 -6.14 -7.16
CA GLU A 299 -10.32 -5.35 -7.25
C GLU A 299 -10.06 -3.93 -7.78
N ILE A 300 -8.95 -3.31 -7.36
CA ILE A 300 -8.54 -1.99 -7.86
C ILE A 300 -7.93 -2.12 -9.27
N LEU A 301 -7.04 -3.07 -9.50
CA LEU A 301 -6.38 -3.26 -10.80
C LEU A 301 -7.35 -3.64 -11.93
N ASP A 302 -8.41 -4.37 -11.60
CA ASP A 302 -9.44 -4.77 -12.57
C ASP A 302 -10.46 -3.65 -12.81
N THR A 303 -10.46 -2.59 -11.98
CA THR A 303 -11.33 -1.43 -12.17
C THR A 303 -10.93 -0.68 -13.43
N GLN A 304 -11.82 -0.66 -14.43
CA GLN A 304 -11.56 0.06 -15.67
C GLN A 304 -11.82 1.57 -15.49
N PRO A 305 -10.97 2.44 -16.06
CA PRO A 305 -11.27 3.86 -16.11
C PRO A 305 -12.58 4.11 -16.86
N LEU A 306 -13.54 4.79 -16.21
CA LEU A 306 -14.83 5.13 -16.84
C LEU A 306 -14.66 6.13 -17.99
N ILE A 307 -13.63 6.98 -17.92
CA ILE A 307 -13.32 8.00 -18.91
C ILE A 307 -12.04 7.60 -19.63
N GLN A 308 -12.17 7.21 -20.86
CA GLN A 308 -11.06 6.82 -21.73
C GLN A 308 -11.02 7.68 -22.99
N ASN A 309 -9.86 7.73 -23.64
CA ASN A 309 -9.77 8.27 -24.99
C ASN A 309 -10.52 7.34 -25.95
N PRO A 310 -11.17 7.87 -26.98
CA PRO A 310 -11.73 7.06 -28.06
C PRO A 310 -10.61 6.36 -28.85
N ASP A 311 -10.95 5.34 -29.63
CA ASP A 311 -9.98 4.58 -30.42
C ASP A 311 -9.19 5.45 -31.42
N ASN A 312 -9.84 6.50 -31.95
CA ASN A 312 -9.22 7.47 -32.85
C ASN A 312 -9.41 8.89 -32.30
N PRO A 313 -8.64 9.30 -31.29
CA PRO A 313 -8.81 10.60 -30.65
C PRO A 313 -8.35 11.74 -31.58
N ILE A 314 -9.14 12.79 -31.64
CA ILE A 314 -8.80 14.01 -32.36
C ILE A 314 -7.87 14.85 -31.47
N ALA A 315 -6.61 15.01 -31.90
CA ALA A 315 -5.69 15.93 -31.23
C ALA A 315 -6.02 17.36 -31.65
N ILE A 316 -6.30 18.22 -30.66
CA ILE A 316 -6.53 19.66 -30.90
C ILE A 316 -5.19 20.38 -30.71
N GLY A 317 -4.84 21.21 -31.68
CA GLY A 317 -3.65 22.08 -31.59
C GLY A 317 -3.96 23.34 -30.76
N ASN A 318 -4.37 24.44 -31.41
CA ASN A 318 -4.79 25.65 -30.73
C ASN A 318 -6.30 25.75 -30.72
N LEU A 319 -6.90 25.87 -29.51
CA LEU A 319 -8.31 26.18 -29.35
C LEU A 319 -8.53 27.70 -29.56
N GLU A 320 -9.67 28.09 -30.16
CA GLU A 320 -10.20 29.45 -30.11
C GLU A 320 -10.83 29.72 -28.74
N GLY A 321 -11.43 28.67 -28.15
CA GLY A 321 -11.99 28.68 -26.81
C GLY A 321 -13.51 28.82 -26.75
N ARG A 322 -14.26 28.51 -27.84
CA ARG A 322 -15.71 28.44 -27.78
C ARG A 322 -16.17 27.21 -27.02
N ILE A 323 -17.10 27.39 -26.08
CA ILE A 323 -17.62 26.32 -25.23
C ILE A 323 -19.14 26.24 -25.41
N GLN A 324 -19.64 25.05 -25.77
CA GLN A 324 -21.05 24.81 -25.98
C GLN A 324 -21.53 23.62 -25.15
N PHE A 325 -22.64 23.81 -24.47
CA PHE A 325 -23.40 22.74 -23.82
C PHE A 325 -24.72 22.63 -24.58
N ASP A 326 -25.03 21.46 -25.10
CA ASP A 326 -26.23 21.20 -25.90
C ASP A 326 -27.11 20.19 -25.14
N ASN A 327 -28.22 20.67 -24.55
CA ASN A 327 -29.19 19.87 -23.79
C ASN A 327 -28.56 18.89 -22.79
N VAL A 328 -27.59 19.38 -22.01
CA VAL A 328 -26.80 18.55 -21.10
C VAL A 328 -27.57 18.22 -19.83
N THR A 329 -27.75 16.92 -19.58
CA THR A 329 -28.28 16.38 -18.32
C THR A 329 -27.25 15.48 -17.67
N PHE A 330 -27.11 15.56 -16.35
CA PHE A 330 -26.16 14.75 -15.61
C PHE A 330 -26.58 14.49 -14.16
N GLY A 331 -26.31 13.27 -13.67
CA GLY A 331 -26.40 12.88 -12.26
C GLY A 331 -25.23 12.02 -11.82
N TYR A 332 -24.77 12.19 -10.59
CA TYR A 332 -23.72 11.32 -10.00
C TYR A 332 -24.23 9.90 -9.75
N ARG A 333 -25.56 9.74 -9.58
CA ARG A 333 -26.27 8.48 -9.46
C ARG A 333 -27.39 8.47 -10.49
N GLU A 334 -27.72 7.30 -11.01
CA GLU A 334 -28.78 7.14 -12.00
C GLU A 334 -30.15 7.68 -11.55
N THR A 335 -30.39 7.74 -10.25
CA THR A 335 -31.65 8.17 -9.65
C THR A 335 -31.73 9.63 -9.23
N ALA A 336 -30.61 10.40 -9.38
CA ALA A 336 -30.54 11.78 -8.88
C ALA A 336 -29.80 12.67 -9.89
N GLU A 337 -30.55 13.30 -10.77
CA GLU A 337 -30.02 14.31 -11.69
C GLU A 337 -29.66 15.58 -10.92
N VAL A 338 -28.54 16.20 -11.30
CA VAL A 338 -28.02 17.47 -10.74
C VAL A 338 -28.04 18.58 -11.76
N ILE A 339 -27.86 18.24 -13.02
CA ILE A 339 -27.95 19.14 -14.19
C ILE A 339 -29.10 18.64 -15.05
N HIS A 340 -30.01 19.55 -15.40
CA HIS A 340 -31.22 19.25 -16.16
C HIS A 340 -31.26 20.11 -17.42
N ASP A 341 -31.11 19.51 -18.59
CA ASP A 341 -31.31 20.12 -19.93
C ASP A 341 -30.65 21.49 -20.09
N VAL A 342 -29.37 21.60 -19.68
CA VAL A 342 -28.64 22.87 -19.75
C VAL A 342 -28.06 23.07 -21.14
N SER A 343 -28.39 24.20 -21.75
CA SER A 343 -27.84 24.66 -23.03
C SER A 343 -27.17 26.02 -22.86
N LEU A 344 -25.86 26.10 -23.20
CA LEU A 344 -25.02 27.29 -23.06
C LEU A 344 -24.13 27.46 -24.29
N ASP A 345 -23.89 28.68 -24.71
CA ASP A 345 -22.93 29.01 -25.77
C ASP A 345 -22.08 30.19 -25.32
N ILE A 346 -20.79 29.95 -25.11
CA ILE A 346 -19.82 30.93 -24.64
C ILE A 346 -18.80 31.13 -25.75
N LEU A 347 -18.70 32.33 -26.23
CA LEU A 347 -17.81 32.71 -27.34
C LEU A 347 -16.36 32.86 -26.86
N PRO A 348 -15.37 32.70 -27.75
CA PRO A 348 -13.97 32.92 -27.43
C PRO A 348 -13.72 34.28 -26.75
N GLY A 349 -12.94 34.25 -25.66
CA GLY A 349 -12.60 35.44 -24.88
C GLY A 349 -13.69 35.97 -23.95
N GLN A 350 -14.90 35.39 -23.93
CA GLN A 350 -15.97 35.78 -23.02
C GLN A 350 -15.76 35.25 -21.60
N THR A 351 -16.24 36.03 -20.65
CA THR A 351 -16.31 35.64 -19.23
C THR A 351 -17.75 35.25 -18.87
N ALA A 352 -17.95 34.00 -18.48
CA ALA A 352 -19.24 33.47 -18.02
C ALA A 352 -19.24 33.28 -16.51
N ALA A 353 -20.14 33.94 -15.78
CA ALA A 353 -20.30 33.81 -14.34
C ALA A 353 -21.41 32.81 -14.00
N LEU A 354 -21.04 31.71 -13.31
CA LEU A 354 -21.99 30.74 -12.77
C LEU A 354 -22.48 31.20 -11.39
N VAL A 355 -23.79 31.54 -11.31
CA VAL A 355 -24.41 32.09 -10.11
C VAL A 355 -25.56 31.20 -9.65
N GLY A 356 -25.75 31.06 -8.36
CA GLY A 356 -26.84 30.28 -7.79
C GLY A 356 -26.56 29.76 -6.39
N PRO A 357 -27.55 29.19 -5.72
CA PRO A 357 -27.40 28.66 -4.36
C PRO A 357 -26.42 27.50 -4.32
N SER A 358 -25.97 27.14 -3.12
CA SER A 358 -25.18 25.91 -2.92
C SER A 358 -25.99 24.71 -3.38
N GLY A 359 -25.36 23.81 -4.12
CA GLY A 359 -26.03 22.63 -4.68
C GLY A 359 -26.69 22.85 -6.07
N ALA A 360 -26.69 24.07 -6.64
CA ALA A 360 -27.26 24.35 -7.95
C ALA A 360 -26.55 23.71 -9.17
N GLY A 361 -25.50 22.94 -8.94
CA GLY A 361 -24.77 22.23 -10.02
C GLY A 361 -23.57 22.98 -10.62
N LYS A 362 -23.21 24.17 -10.13
CA LYS A 362 -22.08 24.97 -10.65
C LYS A 362 -20.77 24.22 -10.79
N SER A 363 -20.32 23.57 -9.69
CA SER A 363 -19.09 22.77 -9.70
C SER A 363 -19.24 21.49 -10.54
N THR A 364 -20.47 21.02 -10.77
CA THR A 364 -20.74 19.86 -11.63
C THR A 364 -20.53 20.22 -13.11
N LEU A 365 -20.96 21.40 -13.56
CA LEU A 365 -20.68 21.89 -14.92
C LEU A 365 -19.18 21.97 -15.19
N ILE A 366 -18.40 22.47 -14.22
CA ILE A 366 -16.94 22.49 -14.32
C ILE A 366 -16.36 21.07 -14.45
N LYS A 367 -16.83 20.14 -13.63
CA LYS A 367 -16.35 18.74 -13.71
C LYS A 367 -16.68 18.09 -15.06
N LEU A 368 -17.81 18.41 -15.65
CA LEU A 368 -18.19 17.98 -16.99
C LEU A 368 -17.29 18.62 -18.07
N LEU A 369 -17.00 19.92 -17.97
CA LEU A 369 -16.10 20.64 -18.88
C LEU A 369 -14.67 20.01 -18.87
N PHE A 370 -14.15 19.61 -17.70
CA PHE A 370 -12.89 18.89 -17.59
C PHE A 370 -12.99 17.41 -18.02
N ARG A 371 -14.18 16.97 -18.43
CA ARG A 371 -14.45 15.56 -18.72
C ARG A 371 -13.95 14.63 -17.58
N PHE A 372 -14.20 15.03 -16.32
CA PHE A 372 -14.06 14.11 -15.19
C PHE A 372 -15.23 13.13 -15.11
N PHE A 373 -16.34 13.51 -15.75
CA PHE A 373 -17.54 12.73 -15.99
C PHE A 373 -18.05 13.02 -17.39
N ASP A 374 -18.68 12.06 -18.04
CA ASP A 374 -19.42 12.26 -19.27
C ASP A 374 -20.90 12.57 -18.93
N PRO A 375 -21.59 13.44 -19.67
CA PRO A 375 -23.01 13.74 -19.44
C PRO A 375 -23.88 12.49 -19.69
N SER A 376 -25.01 12.38 -18.96
CA SER A 376 -25.99 11.31 -19.15
C SER A 376 -26.70 11.45 -20.50
N THR A 377 -27.06 12.68 -20.87
CA THR A 377 -27.60 13.03 -22.19
C THR A 377 -27.03 14.37 -22.63
N GLY A 378 -27.14 14.69 -23.92
CA GLY A 378 -26.61 15.91 -24.51
C GLY A 378 -25.12 15.81 -24.86
N THR A 379 -24.55 16.92 -25.27
CA THR A 379 -23.14 17.02 -25.70
C THR A 379 -22.49 18.29 -25.19
N ILE A 380 -21.18 18.19 -24.90
CA ILE A 380 -20.34 19.36 -24.60
C ILE A 380 -19.32 19.47 -25.72
N ARG A 381 -19.22 20.64 -26.32
CA ARG A 381 -18.33 20.89 -27.44
C ARG A 381 -17.32 21.99 -27.13
N LEU A 382 -16.10 21.77 -27.60
CA LEU A 382 -15.06 22.78 -27.66
C LEU A 382 -14.73 23.07 -29.12
N ASP A 383 -14.89 24.32 -29.53
CA ASP A 383 -14.73 24.78 -30.92
C ASP A 383 -15.46 23.87 -31.93
N GLY A 384 -16.72 23.47 -31.58
CA GLY A 384 -17.57 22.61 -32.40
C GLY A 384 -17.30 21.09 -32.29
N HIS A 385 -16.23 20.66 -31.63
CA HIS A 385 -15.89 19.25 -31.44
C HIS A 385 -16.42 18.72 -30.10
N ASP A 386 -17.11 17.59 -30.11
CA ASP A 386 -17.54 16.90 -28.89
C ASP A 386 -16.30 16.49 -28.06
N ILE A 387 -16.24 16.87 -26.77
CA ILE A 387 -15.11 16.59 -25.89
C ILE A 387 -14.83 15.09 -25.74
N ARG A 388 -15.80 14.22 -26.01
CA ARG A 388 -15.66 12.75 -25.99
C ARG A 388 -14.83 12.22 -27.15
N THR A 389 -14.76 12.96 -28.27
CA THR A 389 -13.97 12.57 -29.45
C THR A 389 -12.53 13.08 -29.40
N LEU A 390 -12.23 13.98 -28.47
CA LEU A 390 -10.93 14.62 -28.35
C LEU A 390 -9.91 13.76 -27.60
N ASP A 391 -8.62 13.91 -27.98
CA ASP A 391 -7.54 13.45 -27.12
C ASP A 391 -7.52 14.24 -25.81
N ARG A 392 -7.74 13.53 -24.70
CA ARG A 392 -7.89 14.13 -23.38
C ARG A 392 -6.68 14.99 -22.97
N LYS A 393 -5.46 14.54 -23.33
CA LYS A 393 -4.24 15.28 -23.00
C LYS A 393 -4.15 16.59 -23.77
N SER A 394 -4.50 16.57 -25.05
CA SER A 394 -4.44 17.77 -25.90
C SER A 394 -5.44 18.84 -25.45
N PHE A 395 -6.72 18.49 -25.20
CA PHE A 395 -7.68 19.53 -24.79
C PHE A 395 -7.48 19.97 -23.32
N LEU A 396 -7.11 19.09 -22.39
CA LEU A 396 -6.83 19.48 -21.00
C LEU A 396 -5.57 20.34 -20.87
N SER A 397 -4.63 20.26 -21.82
CA SER A 397 -3.49 21.19 -21.86
C SER A 397 -3.93 22.64 -22.09
N GLN A 398 -5.06 22.86 -22.76
CA GLN A 398 -5.61 24.17 -23.07
C GLN A 398 -6.58 24.72 -22.01
N ILE A 399 -6.85 23.99 -20.95
CA ILE A 399 -7.76 24.38 -19.86
C ILE A 399 -6.99 24.47 -18.55
N ALA A 400 -7.14 25.52 -17.76
CA ALA A 400 -6.60 25.61 -16.40
C ALA A 400 -7.71 25.82 -15.36
N LEU A 401 -7.47 25.30 -14.16
CA LEU A 401 -8.31 25.48 -12.98
C LEU A 401 -7.54 26.24 -11.89
N VAL A 402 -8.14 27.32 -11.38
CA VAL A 402 -7.75 27.94 -10.12
C VAL A 402 -8.82 27.56 -9.09
N PRO A 403 -8.56 26.58 -8.20
CA PRO A 403 -9.56 26.09 -7.26
C PRO A 403 -9.77 27.03 -6.08
N GLN A 404 -10.92 26.90 -5.42
CA GLN A 404 -11.27 27.63 -4.19
C GLN A 404 -10.26 27.35 -3.06
N GLU A 405 -10.03 26.08 -2.77
CA GLU A 405 -8.99 25.66 -1.82
C GLU A 405 -7.70 25.35 -2.59
N THR A 406 -6.74 26.24 -2.48
CA THR A 406 -5.44 26.06 -3.13
C THR A 406 -4.59 25.05 -2.41
N LEU A 407 -4.42 23.88 -3.00
CA LEU A 407 -3.52 22.84 -2.54
C LEU A 407 -2.18 22.95 -3.28
N LEU A 408 -1.09 22.99 -2.50
CA LEU A 408 0.26 22.91 -3.01
C LEU A 408 0.87 21.53 -2.70
N PHE A 409 1.66 21.03 -3.62
CA PHE A 409 2.41 19.79 -3.40
C PHE A 409 3.56 20.03 -2.42
N GLY A 410 3.94 19.03 -1.66
CA GLY A 410 4.99 19.08 -0.64
C GLY A 410 6.42 19.20 -1.23
N GLY A 411 6.63 20.20 -2.08
CA GLY A 411 7.93 20.51 -2.72
C GLY A 411 8.31 21.97 -2.54
N THR A 412 9.18 22.48 -3.40
CA THR A 412 9.59 23.89 -3.44
C THR A 412 8.53 24.76 -4.12
N VAL A 413 8.61 26.08 -3.91
CA VAL A 413 7.79 27.05 -4.65
C VAL A 413 8.02 26.90 -6.16
N LYS A 414 9.28 26.73 -6.59
CA LYS A 414 9.65 26.50 -7.99
C LYS A 414 8.91 25.29 -8.59
N GLU A 415 8.99 24.13 -7.94
CA GLU A 415 8.32 22.90 -8.39
C GLU A 415 6.79 23.07 -8.47
N ASN A 416 6.20 23.80 -7.53
CA ASN A 416 4.78 24.08 -7.54
C ASN A 416 4.36 24.97 -8.71
N ILE A 417 5.14 25.96 -9.11
CA ILE A 417 4.83 26.80 -10.28
C ILE A 417 5.09 26.03 -11.58
N LEU A 418 6.22 25.30 -11.67
CA LEU A 418 6.57 24.46 -12.82
C LEU A 418 5.55 23.35 -13.10
N TYR A 419 4.72 22.98 -12.13
CA TYR A 419 3.64 22.01 -12.36
C TYR A 419 2.68 22.44 -13.49
N GLY A 420 2.59 23.72 -13.80
CA GLY A 420 1.84 24.24 -14.96
C GLY A 420 2.48 23.90 -16.31
N LYS A 421 3.83 23.91 -16.37
CA LYS A 421 4.64 23.60 -17.56
C LYS A 421 6.01 23.13 -17.08
N LEU A 422 6.26 21.80 -17.09
CA LEU A 422 7.44 21.17 -16.49
C LEU A 422 8.76 21.55 -17.18
N ASP A 423 8.71 21.86 -18.46
CA ASP A 423 9.84 22.23 -19.31
C ASP A 423 10.04 23.75 -19.44
N ALA A 424 9.36 24.55 -18.62
CA ALA A 424 9.49 26.00 -18.63
C ALA A 424 10.87 26.45 -18.14
N THR A 425 11.40 27.48 -18.76
CA THR A 425 12.65 28.12 -18.36
C THR A 425 12.50 28.92 -17.07
N ASP A 426 13.61 29.18 -16.38
CA ASP A 426 13.61 30.03 -15.18
C ASP A 426 13.12 31.47 -15.46
N THR A 427 13.24 31.95 -16.71
CA THR A 427 12.74 33.25 -17.16
C THR A 427 11.20 33.21 -17.24
N GLU A 428 10.63 32.22 -17.94
CA GLU A 428 9.16 32.03 -18.03
C GLU A 428 8.53 31.87 -16.64
N LEU A 429 9.19 31.09 -15.76
CA LEU A 429 8.76 30.90 -14.38
C LEU A 429 8.71 32.22 -13.61
N LYS A 430 9.75 33.05 -13.70
CA LYS A 430 9.80 34.35 -13.01
C LYS A 430 8.77 35.32 -13.57
N GLU A 431 8.59 35.38 -14.89
CA GLU A 431 7.57 36.20 -15.52
C GLU A 431 6.15 35.80 -15.07
N ALA A 432 5.87 34.50 -15.02
CA ALA A 432 4.59 34.00 -14.51
C ALA A 432 4.38 34.37 -13.04
N ALA A 433 5.41 34.27 -12.20
CA ALA A 433 5.35 34.69 -10.81
C ALA A 433 5.17 36.22 -10.65
N GLN A 434 5.77 37.03 -11.50
CA GLN A 434 5.58 38.49 -11.52
C GLN A 434 4.15 38.85 -11.89
N LYS A 435 3.63 38.29 -12.99
CA LYS A 435 2.24 38.47 -13.43
C LYS A 435 1.20 38.03 -12.39
N ALA A 436 1.55 37.05 -11.56
CA ALA A 436 0.73 36.58 -10.45
C ALA A 436 0.91 37.38 -9.15
N ASN A 437 1.66 38.47 -9.15
CA ASN A 437 2.05 39.23 -7.94
C ASN A 437 2.69 38.34 -6.85
N ALA A 438 3.38 37.27 -7.28
CA ALA A 438 4.01 36.29 -6.38
C ALA A 438 5.51 36.52 -6.20
N HIS A 439 6.20 37.13 -7.17
CA HIS A 439 7.66 37.25 -7.21
C HIS A 439 8.26 37.90 -5.97
N GLU A 440 7.70 39.01 -5.53
CA GLU A 440 8.26 39.80 -4.41
C GLU A 440 8.26 39.02 -3.11
N PHE A 441 7.14 38.38 -2.75
CA PHE A 441 7.11 37.59 -1.51
C PHE A 441 7.98 36.33 -1.62
N ILE A 442 8.09 35.70 -2.82
CA ILE A 442 8.96 34.54 -3.02
C ILE A 442 10.42 34.91 -2.81
N VAL A 443 10.88 36.03 -3.39
CA VAL A 443 12.27 36.49 -3.21
C VAL A 443 12.55 36.89 -1.76
N GLY A 444 11.55 37.39 -1.03
CA GLY A 444 11.65 37.71 0.39
C GLY A 444 11.76 36.48 1.31
N MET A 445 11.54 35.27 0.81
CA MET A 445 11.74 34.05 1.58
C MET A 445 13.23 33.69 1.71
N GLU A 446 13.59 33.00 2.79
CA GLU A 446 14.99 32.61 3.10
C GLU A 446 15.71 31.92 1.92
N LYS A 447 15.02 31.05 1.17
CA LYS A 447 15.56 30.29 0.02
C LYS A 447 14.91 30.68 -1.31
N GLY A 448 14.17 31.80 -1.35
CA GLY A 448 13.46 32.25 -2.54
C GLY A 448 12.60 31.15 -3.18
N TYR A 449 12.73 30.96 -4.46
CA TYR A 449 12.01 29.92 -5.22
C TYR A 449 12.29 28.47 -4.75
N ASN A 450 13.42 28.23 -4.07
CA ASN A 450 13.78 26.92 -3.53
C ASN A 450 13.23 26.69 -2.11
N THR A 451 12.40 27.58 -1.58
CA THR A 451 11.75 27.42 -0.29
C THR A 451 10.74 26.27 -0.35
N VAL A 452 10.84 25.32 0.60
CA VAL A 452 9.90 24.20 0.72
C VAL A 452 8.63 24.66 1.39
N VAL A 453 7.49 24.50 0.72
CA VAL A 453 6.17 25.02 1.16
C VAL A 453 5.50 24.20 2.27
N GLY A 454 6.02 22.99 2.55
CA GLY A 454 5.43 22.06 3.50
C GLY A 454 4.23 21.29 2.95
N GLU A 455 3.67 20.41 3.77
CA GLU A 455 2.50 19.63 3.38
C GLU A 455 1.31 20.57 3.10
N LYS A 456 0.69 20.42 1.91
CA LYS A 456 -0.43 21.25 1.43
C LYS A 456 -0.16 22.76 1.49
N GLY A 457 1.11 23.19 1.54
CA GLY A 457 1.46 24.62 1.66
C GLY A 457 1.26 25.20 3.07
N ALA A 458 1.36 24.40 4.12
CA ALA A 458 1.08 24.80 5.50
C ALA A 458 1.96 25.97 6.02
N LYS A 459 3.11 26.24 5.37
CA LYS A 459 4.02 27.34 5.74
C LYS A 459 3.63 28.69 5.11
N LEU A 460 2.63 28.71 4.25
CA LEU A 460 2.21 29.89 3.49
C LEU A 460 0.84 30.40 3.95
N SER A 461 0.65 31.71 3.86
CA SER A 461 -0.68 32.32 4.02
C SER A 461 -1.64 31.89 2.90
N GLY A 462 -2.93 32.06 3.10
CA GLY A 462 -3.95 31.76 2.07
C GLY A 462 -3.70 32.51 0.76
N GLY A 463 -3.39 33.82 0.84
CA GLY A 463 -3.12 34.65 -0.31
C GLY A 463 -1.83 34.29 -1.05
N GLU A 464 -0.78 33.88 -0.34
CA GLU A 464 0.47 33.40 -0.97
C GLU A 464 0.25 32.10 -1.72
N ARG A 465 -0.46 31.11 -1.12
CA ARG A 465 -0.83 29.88 -1.82
C ARG A 465 -1.59 30.16 -3.10
N GLN A 466 -2.55 31.08 -3.04
CA GLN A 466 -3.39 31.41 -4.18
C GLN A 466 -2.59 32.07 -5.31
N ARG A 467 -1.70 33.02 -5.01
CA ARG A 467 -0.82 33.63 -6.00
C ARG A 467 0.13 32.62 -6.66
N ILE A 468 0.60 31.62 -5.92
CA ILE A 468 1.37 30.49 -6.52
C ILE A 468 0.48 29.67 -7.46
N ALA A 469 -0.79 29.41 -7.12
CA ALA A 469 -1.69 28.69 -8.03
C ALA A 469 -2.04 29.50 -9.28
N ILE A 470 -2.19 30.83 -9.15
CA ILE A 470 -2.36 31.74 -10.29
C ILE A 470 -1.08 31.72 -11.17
N ALA A 471 0.11 31.80 -10.57
CA ALA A 471 1.38 31.68 -11.31
C ALA A 471 1.47 30.36 -12.10
N ARG A 472 1.04 29.24 -11.49
CA ARG A 472 0.93 27.92 -12.15
C ARG A 472 -0.02 27.97 -13.36
N ALA A 473 -1.16 28.63 -13.23
CA ALA A 473 -2.13 28.78 -14.31
C ALA A 473 -1.61 29.71 -15.43
N ILE A 474 -0.94 30.82 -15.08
CA ILE A 474 -0.29 31.73 -16.05
C ILE A 474 0.79 31.00 -16.84
N LEU A 475 1.65 30.23 -16.15
CA LEU A 475 2.74 29.48 -16.79
C LEU A 475 2.24 28.41 -17.77
N LYS A 476 1.05 27.84 -17.49
CA LYS A 476 0.38 26.87 -18.37
C LYS A 476 -0.13 27.53 -19.67
N ASP A 477 -0.45 28.81 -19.65
CA ASP A 477 -1.00 29.61 -20.76
C ASP A 477 -2.24 28.97 -21.43
N PRO A 478 -3.32 28.73 -20.70
CA PRO A 478 -4.52 28.08 -21.22
C PRO A 478 -5.34 29.02 -22.08
N LYS A 479 -6.13 28.49 -23.03
CA LYS A 479 -7.18 29.25 -23.75
C LYS A 479 -8.49 29.32 -22.96
N ILE A 480 -8.76 28.35 -22.13
CA ILE A 480 -9.95 28.28 -21.28
C ILE A 480 -9.52 28.31 -19.82
N LEU A 481 -10.09 29.21 -19.06
CA LEU A 481 -9.81 29.37 -17.63
C LEU A 481 -11.06 29.04 -16.81
N VAL A 482 -10.87 28.33 -15.73
CA VAL A 482 -11.92 28.07 -14.74
C VAL A 482 -11.47 28.60 -13.38
N LEU A 483 -12.25 29.50 -12.81
CA LEU A 483 -12.02 30.13 -11.51
C LEU A 483 -13.12 29.69 -10.55
N ASP A 484 -12.75 28.97 -9.49
CA ASP A 484 -13.67 28.55 -8.44
C ASP A 484 -13.43 29.40 -7.19
N GLU A 485 -14.26 30.42 -6.96
CA GLU A 485 -14.29 31.32 -5.79
C GLU A 485 -12.92 31.75 -5.24
N ALA A 486 -12.09 32.31 -6.09
CA ALA A 486 -10.66 32.52 -5.80
C ALA A 486 -10.33 33.57 -4.70
N THR A 487 -11.27 34.16 -3.96
CA THR A 487 -10.99 35.28 -3.04
C THR A 487 -11.68 35.22 -1.67
N SER A 488 -12.28 34.10 -1.26
CA SER A 488 -12.94 33.98 0.05
C SER A 488 -11.91 33.92 1.20
N SER A 489 -12.09 34.76 2.23
CA SER A 489 -11.33 34.71 3.50
C SER A 489 -9.92 35.35 3.50
N LEU A 490 -9.67 36.38 2.70
CA LEU A 490 -8.38 37.07 2.61
C LEU A 490 -8.43 38.48 3.20
N ASP A 491 -7.27 39.00 3.61
CA ASP A 491 -7.13 40.41 3.95
C ASP A 491 -7.21 41.31 2.70
N ASN A 492 -7.64 42.56 2.87
CA ASN A 492 -7.90 43.50 1.76
C ASN A 492 -6.68 43.70 0.83
N ARG A 493 -5.45 43.68 1.36
CA ARG A 493 -4.24 43.87 0.55
C ARG A 493 -3.95 42.62 -0.31
N SER A 494 -4.04 41.44 0.27
CA SER A 494 -3.87 40.19 -0.45
C SER A 494 -4.97 40.00 -1.50
N GLU A 495 -6.18 40.44 -1.18
CA GLU A 495 -7.31 40.39 -2.11
C GLU A 495 -7.08 41.27 -3.36
N SER A 496 -6.62 42.53 -3.21
CA SER A 496 -6.29 43.39 -4.33
C SER A 496 -5.23 42.79 -5.26
N LEU A 497 -4.13 42.28 -4.68
CA LEU A 497 -3.05 41.64 -5.45
C LEU A 497 -3.50 40.39 -6.21
N ILE A 498 -4.42 39.63 -5.63
CA ILE A 498 -5.00 38.45 -6.29
C ILE A 498 -5.95 38.87 -7.40
N GLN A 499 -6.76 39.90 -7.17
CA GLN A 499 -7.69 40.41 -8.18
C GLN A 499 -6.94 40.91 -9.41
N ASP A 500 -5.87 41.71 -9.24
CA ASP A 500 -5.01 42.17 -10.33
C ASP A 500 -4.36 41.01 -11.09
N ALA A 501 -3.90 39.98 -10.38
CA ALA A 501 -3.34 38.76 -10.97
C ALA A 501 -4.38 37.96 -11.76
N LEU A 502 -5.63 37.88 -11.26
CA LEU A 502 -6.72 37.19 -11.95
C LEU A 502 -7.14 37.96 -13.20
N GLU A 503 -7.23 39.31 -13.17
CA GLU A 503 -7.51 40.13 -14.35
C GLU A 503 -6.45 39.92 -15.43
N THR A 504 -5.16 39.88 -15.04
CA THR A 504 -4.08 39.56 -15.97
C THR A 504 -4.21 38.13 -16.54
N LEU A 505 -4.62 37.17 -15.72
CA LEU A 505 -4.82 35.78 -16.15
C LEU A 505 -6.04 35.64 -17.06
N MET A 506 -7.12 36.42 -16.88
CA MET A 506 -8.35 36.35 -17.66
C MET A 506 -8.23 37.01 -19.04
N PHE A 507 -7.28 37.92 -19.22
CA PHE A 507 -7.13 38.68 -20.44
C PHE A 507 -6.97 37.78 -21.68
N GLU A 508 -7.81 37.99 -22.70
CA GLU A 508 -7.85 37.21 -23.95
C GLU A 508 -8.12 35.71 -23.78
N ARG A 509 -8.80 35.29 -22.69
CA ARG A 509 -9.16 33.89 -22.42
C ARG A 509 -10.65 33.73 -22.17
N THR A 510 -11.20 32.64 -22.66
CA THR A 510 -12.57 32.26 -22.31
C THR A 510 -12.59 31.80 -20.85
N THR A 511 -13.39 32.47 -20.02
CA THR A 511 -13.33 32.26 -18.58
C THR A 511 -14.66 31.81 -18.00
N PHE A 512 -14.67 30.69 -17.26
CA PHE A 512 -15.75 30.30 -16.36
C PHE A 512 -15.43 30.71 -14.93
N ILE A 513 -16.33 31.43 -14.28
CA ILE A 513 -16.18 31.87 -12.91
C ILE A 513 -17.33 31.35 -12.06
N ILE A 514 -17.09 30.57 -11.02
CA ILE A 514 -18.08 30.39 -9.96
C ILE A 514 -18.01 31.63 -9.08
N ALA A 515 -19.05 32.48 -9.21
CA ALA A 515 -19.08 33.80 -8.59
C ALA A 515 -19.88 33.74 -7.28
N HIS A 516 -19.22 34.14 -6.19
CA HIS A 516 -19.84 34.40 -4.87
C HIS A 516 -19.78 35.87 -4.48
N ARG A 517 -19.18 36.73 -5.34
CA ARG A 517 -19.06 38.18 -5.11
C ARG A 517 -19.70 38.96 -6.25
N LEU A 518 -20.46 40.00 -5.88
CA LEU A 518 -21.13 40.90 -6.82
C LEU A 518 -20.16 41.60 -7.80
N SER A 519 -18.95 41.96 -7.30
CA SER A 519 -17.91 42.60 -8.12
C SER A 519 -17.43 41.74 -9.30
N THR A 520 -17.37 40.44 -9.10
CA THR A 520 -17.00 39.47 -10.15
C THR A 520 -18.12 39.24 -11.14
N ILE A 521 -19.37 39.24 -10.67
CA ILE A 521 -20.58 39.11 -11.53
C ILE A 521 -20.76 40.30 -12.45
N HIS A 522 -20.49 41.51 -11.94
CA HIS A 522 -20.63 42.74 -12.76
C HIS A 522 -19.67 42.84 -13.95
N LYS A 523 -18.53 42.14 -13.89
CA LYS A 523 -17.52 42.13 -14.98
C LYS A 523 -17.74 40.99 -16.00
N ALA A 524 -18.73 40.13 -15.77
CA ALA A 524 -19.01 39.00 -16.65
C ALA A 524 -19.83 39.45 -17.88
N ASP A 525 -19.48 38.90 -19.05
CA ASP A 525 -20.22 39.10 -20.30
C ASP A 525 -21.52 38.31 -20.29
N GLN A 526 -21.55 37.18 -19.57
CA GLN A 526 -22.72 36.32 -19.46
C GLN A 526 -22.90 35.84 -18.01
N ILE A 527 -24.14 35.84 -17.53
CA ILE A 527 -24.52 35.31 -16.21
C ILE A 527 -25.41 34.09 -16.41
N ILE A 528 -25.03 33.00 -15.78
CA ILE A 528 -25.66 31.70 -15.93
C ILE A 528 -26.15 31.20 -14.57
#